data_15f6907a2bda91ddac2a26a548c5a947
#
_entry.id   15f6907a2bda91ddac2a26a548c5a947
#
_cell.length_a   1.000
_cell.length_b   1.000
_cell.length_c   1.000
_cell.angle_alpha   90.00
_cell.angle_beta   90.00
_cell.angle_gamma   90.00
#
_symmetry.space_group_name_H-M   'P 1'
#
loop_
_entity.id
_entity.type
_entity.pdbx_description
1 polymer ?
#
loop_
_entity_poly.entity_id
_entity_poly.type
_entity_poly.pdbx_seq_one_letter_code
_entity_poly.pdbx_strand_id
1 'polypeptide(L)'
;MTPYGAVATIFAIAGTSFGTWASRIPTLKNQLDLEPAQLGTILSVLALASIASFPLAGRAMDLYGPARVSKYLAWSTLASLTLTSFAPTSWFLTLSVAVLGASIGALDVAMNGWGAEV
;
A
#
# COMPACT_ATOMS: atom_id res chain seq x y z
N MET A 1 -9.10 18.62 -12.91
CA MET A 1 -7.80 17.95 -13.11
C MET A 1 -7.85 17.10 -14.36
N THR A 2 -6.84 17.17 -15.21
CA THR A 2 -6.76 16.33 -16.41
C THR A 2 -6.54 14.86 -16.00
N PRO A 3 -6.93 13.89 -16.86
CA PRO A 3 -6.62 12.48 -16.58
C PRO A 3 -5.14 12.23 -16.34
N TYR A 4 -4.29 12.88 -17.13
CA TYR A 4 -2.84 12.77 -16.97
C TYR A 4 -2.38 13.29 -15.60
N GLY A 5 -2.87 14.46 -15.19
CA GLY A 5 -2.56 15.04 -13.88
C GLY A 5 -3.08 14.18 -12.74
N ALA A 6 -4.24 13.56 -12.91
CA ALA A 6 -4.79 12.65 -11.90
C ALA A 6 -3.92 11.41 -11.72
N VAL A 7 -3.45 10.80 -12.80
CA VAL A 7 -2.55 9.65 -12.76
C VAL A 7 -1.23 10.04 -12.09
N ALA A 8 -0.66 11.19 -12.47
CA ALA A 8 0.58 11.68 -11.85
C ALA A 8 0.43 11.88 -10.34
N THR A 9 -0.73 12.39 -9.91
CA THR A 9 -1.03 12.56 -8.47
C THR A 9 -1.06 11.22 -7.75
N ILE A 10 -1.69 10.21 -8.34
CA ILE A 10 -1.75 8.86 -7.75
C ILE A 10 -0.34 8.25 -7.64
N PHE A 11 0.50 8.40 -8.68
CA PHE A 11 1.89 7.95 -8.60
C PHE A 11 2.66 8.64 -7.49
N ALA A 12 2.45 9.95 -7.31
CA ALA A 12 3.07 10.71 -6.24
C ALA A 12 2.63 10.21 -4.86
N ILE A 13 1.34 9.92 -4.70
CA ILE A 13 0.79 9.36 -3.45
C ILE A 13 1.42 8.00 -3.16
N ALA A 14 1.50 7.13 -4.15
CA ALA A 14 2.06 5.79 -3.98
C ALA A 14 3.54 5.86 -3.58
N GLY A 15 4.33 6.67 -4.27
CA GLY A 15 5.75 6.82 -3.98
C GLY A 15 6.01 7.45 -2.61
N THR A 16 5.26 8.48 -2.26
CA THR A 16 5.36 9.14 -0.95
C THR A 16 4.94 8.18 0.17
N SER A 17 3.90 7.40 -0.05
CA SER A 17 3.42 6.42 0.94
C SER A 17 4.47 5.35 1.18
N PHE A 18 5.06 4.81 0.14
CA PHE A 18 6.12 3.81 0.26
C PHE A 18 7.34 4.38 0.97
N GLY A 19 7.77 5.59 0.61
CA GLY A 19 8.90 6.27 1.26
C GLY A 19 8.63 6.54 2.73
N THR A 20 7.41 6.96 3.07
CA THR A 20 7.00 7.19 4.45
C THR A 20 7.04 5.88 5.25
N TRP A 21 6.51 4.80 4.68
CA TRP A 21 6.56 3.48 5.32
C TRP A 21 8.01 3.07 5.58
N ALA A 22 8.88 3.16 4.57
CA ALA A 22 10.27 2.78 4.70
C ALA A 22 10.99 3.58 5.79
N SER A 23 10.69 4.89 5.88
CA SER A 23 11.31 5.76 6.90
C SER A 23 10.78 5.50 8.32
N ARG A 24 9.58 4.90 8.44
CA ARG A 24 8.99 4.56 9.75
C ARG A 24 9.50 3.24 10.31
N ILE A 25 10.09 2.37 9.49
CA ILE A 25 10.54 1.05 9.92
C ILE A 25 11.46 1.11 11.15
N PRO A 26 12.55 1.93 11.16
CA PRO A 26 13.41 1.99 12.34
C PRO A 26 12.68 2.45 13.60
N THR A 27 11.79 3.42 13.47
CA THR A 27 11.00 3.95 14.60
C THR A 27 10.09 2.87 15.18
N LEU A 28 9.37 2.15 14.31
CA LEU A 28 8.47 1.08 14.74
C LEU A 28 9.24 -0.08 15.38
N LYS A 29 10.40 -0.42 14.82
CA LYS A 29 11.27 -1.44 15.39
C LYS A 29 11.65 -1.09 16.83
N ASN A 30 12.02 0.17 17.06
CA ASN A 30 12.42 0.62 18.40
C ASN A 30 11.23 0.75 19.35
N GLN A 31 10.11 1.31 18.89
CA GLN A 31 8.93 1.52 19.72
C GLN A 31 8.28 0.21 20.18
N LEU A 32 8.27 -0.80 19.33
CA LEU A 32 7.64 -2.09 19.60
C LEU A 32 8.65 -3.16 20.01
N ASP A 33 9.92 -2.79 20.12
CA ASP A 33 11.01 -3.70 20.50
C ASP A 33 11.01 -4.97 19.64
N LEU A 34 10.96 -4.78 18.33
CA LEU A 34 10.89 -5.89 17.40
C LEU A 34 12.26 -6.57 17.25
N GLU A 35 12.26 -7.89 17.36
CA GLU A 35 13.43 -8.68 17.01
C GLU A 35 13.59 -8.73 15.48
N PRO A 36 14.83 -8.97 14.98
CA PRO A 36 15.04 -9.07 13.52
C PRO A 36 14.13 -10.10 12.83
N ALA A 37 13.87 -11.23 13.48
CA ALA A 37 12.98 -12.26 12.95
C ALA A 37 11.53 -11.76 12.83
N GLN A 38 11.06 -11.00 13.82
CA GLN A 38 9.72 -10.40 13.80
C GLN A 38 9.60 -9.38 12.69
N LEU A 39 10.61 -8.52 12.52
CA LEU A 39 10.64 -7.54 11.45
C LEU A 39 10.63 -8.23 10.09
N GLY A 40 11.43 -9.28 9.92
CA GLY A 40 11.44 -10.06 8.69
C GLY A 40 10.10 -10.68 8.38
N THR A 41 9.39 -11.19 9.38
CA THR A 41 8.04 -11.73 9.23
C THR A 41 7.06 -10.64 8.77
N ILE A 42 7.11 -9.47 9.39
CA ILE A 42 6.24 -8.34 9.04
C ILE A 42 6.48 -7.89 7.60
N LEU A 43 7.74 -7.76 7.19
CA LEU A 43 8.09 -7.40 5.83
C LEU A 43 7.66 -8.48 4.82
N SER A 44 7.72 -9.75 5.20
CA SER A 44 7.23 -10.86 4.39
C SER A 44 5.71 -10.81 4.22
N VAL A 45 4.98 -10.47 5.29
CA VAL A 45 3.53 -10.27 5.22
C VAL A 45 3.19 -9.14 4.25
N LEU A 46 3.92 -8.04 4.30
CA LEU A 46 3.75 -6.92 3.36
C LEU A 46 3.90 -7.40 1.92
N ALA A 47 4.99 -8.11 1.62
CA ALA A 47 5.28 -8.59 0.28
C ALA A 47 4.27 -9.60 -0.22
N LEU A 48 3.90 -10.59 0.61
CA LEU A 48 2.95 -11.62 0.23
C LEU A 48 1.56 -11.05 0.02
N ALA A 49 1.12 -10.13 0.87
CA ALA A 49 -0.17 -9.46 0.71
C ALA A 49 -0.18 -8.63 -0.58
N SER A 50 0.92 -7.96 -0.90
CA SER A 50 1.07 -7.19 -2.14
C SER A 50 0.91 -8.08 -3.37
N ILE A 51 1.64 -9.20 -3.41
CA ILE A 51 1.57 -10.14 -4.54
C ILE A 51 0.18 -10.76 -4.65
N ALA A 52 -0.41 -11.16 -3.54
CA ALA A 52 -1.73 -11.78 -3.52
C ALA A 52 -2.83 -10.83 -4.01
N SER A 53 -2.62 -9.52 -3.88
CA SER A 53 -3.60 -8.52 -4.32
C SER A 53 -3.61 -8.29 -5.84
N PHE A 54 -2.57 -8.69 -6.56
CA PHE A 54 -2.45 -8.42 -8.00
C PHE A 54 -3.63 -8.95 -8.81
N PRO A 55 -4.03 -10.23 -8.71
CA PRO A 55 -5.18 -10.72 -9.48
C PRO A 55 -6.50 -10.08 -9.05
N LEU A 56 -6.63 -9.73 -7.77
CA LEU A 56 -7.82 -9.04 -7.27
C LEU A 56 -7.92 -7.62 -7.86
N ALA A 57 -6.80 -6.93 -7.97
CA ALA A 57 -6.74 -5.60 -8.59
C ALA A 57 -7.11 -5.67 -10.06
N GLY A 58 -6.58 -6.65 -10.79
CA GLY A 58 -6.91 -6.86 -12.21
C GLY A 58 -8.41 -7.07 -12.41
N ARG A 59 -9.02 -7.91 -11.58
CA ARG A 59 -10.45 -8.15 -11.64
C ARG A 59 -11.28 -6.93 -11.29
N ALA A 60 -10.88 -6.17 -10.27
CA ALA A 60 -11.55 -4.94 -9.89
C ALA A 60 -11.50 -3.90 -11.02
N MET A 61 -10.37 -3.80 -11.72
CA MET A 61 -10.22 -2.90 -12.86
C MET A 61 -11.15 -3.28 -14.00
N ASP A 62 -11.34 -4.58 -14.26
CA ASP A 62 -12.26 -5.06 -15.29
C ASP A 62 -13.71 -4.71 -14.96
N LEU A 63 -14.07 -4.74 -13.67
CA LEU A 63 -15.45 -4.49 -13.22
C LEU A 63 -15.75 -2.99 -13.06
N TYR A 64 -14.80 -2.21 -12.54
CA TYR A 64 -15.05 -0.82 -12.13
C TYR A 64 -14.22 0.22 -12.87
N GLY A 65 -13.26 -0.21 -13.67
CA GLY A 65 -12.36 0.67 -14.39
C GLY A 65 -11.15 1.09 -13.55
N PRO A 66 -9.98 1.30 -14.21
CA PRO A 66 -8.73 1.58 -13.50
C PRO A 66 -8.73 2.91 -12.74
N ALA A 67 -9.40 3.93 -13.24
CA ALA A 67 -9.44 5.25 -12.57
C ALA A 67 -10.14 5.17 -11.22
N ARG A 68 -11.31 4.54 -11.16
CA ARG A 68 -12.06 4.39 -9.92
C ARG A 68 -11.32 3.53 -8.91
N VAL A 69 -10.78 2.40 -9.36
CA VAL A 69 -10.04 1.48 -8.50
C VAL A 69 -8.80 2.16 -7.95
N SER A 70 -8.05 2.91 -8.77
CA SER A 70 -6.87 3.64 -8.33
C SER A 70 -7.20 4.65 -7.23
N LYS A 71 -8.30 5.39 -7.37
CA LYS A 71 -8.72 6.38 -6.37
C LYS A 71 -9.05 5.74 -5.03
N TYR A 72 -9.83 4.66 -5.04
CA TYR A 72 -10.17 3.96 -3.80
C TYR A 72 -8.94 3.35 -3.14
N LEU A 73 -8.04 2.77 -3.94
CA LEU A 73 -6.82 2.16 -3.40
C LEU A 73 -5.84 3.20 -2.86
N ALA A 74 -5.80 4.39 -3.45
CA ALA A 74 -5.00 5.49 -2.91
C ALA A 74 -5.48 5.87 -1.50
N TRP A 75 -6.79 5.99 -1.31
CA TRP A 75 -7.35 6.25 0.03
C TRP A 75 -7.08 5.11 0.99
N SER A 76 -7.23 3.87 0.55
CA SER A 76 -6.94 2.69 1.36
C SER A 76 -5.47 2.65 1.78
N THR A 77 -4.56 3.00 0.85
CA THR A 77 -3.13 3.07 1.13
C THR A 77 -2.83 4.12 2.21
N LEU A 78 -3.40 5.30 2.09
CA LEU A 78 -3.21 6.38 3.07
C LEU A 78 -3.77 6.01 4.44
N ALA A 79 -4.96 5.41 4.47
CA ALA A 79 -5.59 4.98 5.71
C ALA A 79 -4.77 3.88 6.41
N SER A 80 -4.35 2.87 5.66
CA SER A 80 -3.56 1.77 6.22
C SER A 80 -2.16 2.21 6.62
N LEU A 81 -1.56 3.15 5.89
CA LEU A 81 -0.28 3.73 6.28
C LEU A 81 -0.38 4.46 7.61
N THR A 82 -1.47 5.21 7.81
CA THR A 82 -1.73 5.91 9.07
C THR A 82 -1.86 4.90 10.22
N LEU A 83 -2.65 3.85 10.03
CA LEU A 83 -2.82 2.81 11.03
C LEU A 83 -1.50 2.12 11.36
N THR A 84 -0.70 1.82 10.33
CA THR A 84 0.60 1.19 10.50
C THR A 84 1.56 2.08 11.27
N SER A 85 1.58 3.37 10.97
CA SER A 85 2.49 4.35 11.59
C SER A 85 2.23 4.52 13.08
N PHE A 86 0.99 4.33 13.53
CA PHE A 86 0.60 4.48 14.93
C PHE A 86 0.24 3.16 15.59
N ALA A 87 0.74 2.03 15.07
CA ALA A 87 0.46 0.71 15.62
C ALA A 87 0.94 0.60 17.09
N PRO A 88 0.06 0.25 18.04
CA PRO A 88 0.43 0.16 19.46
C PRO A 88 1.09 -1.16 19.82
N THR A 89 0.93 -2.19 19.03
CA THR A 89 1.49 -3.52 19.28
C THR A 89 1.99 -4.15 17.99
N SER A 90 2.83 -5.19 18.12
CA SER A 90 3.31 -5.94 16.95
C SER A 90 2.17 -6.66 16.21
N TRP A 91 1.16 -7.13 16.93
CA TRP A 91 -0.05 -7.73 16.37
C TRP A 91 -0.79 -6.76 15.45
N PHE A 92 -1.07 -5.57 15.97
CA PHE A 92 -1.75 -4.52 15.22
C PHE A 92 -0.91 -4.12 14.01
N LEU A 93 0.41 -4.00 14.19
CA LEU A 93 1.33 -3.67 13.10
C LEU A 93 1.26 -4.73 11.99
N THR A 94 1.28 -6.01 12.33
CA THR A 94 1.22 -7.09 11.35
C THR A 94 -0.07 -7.05 10.53
N LEU A 95 -1.20 -6.85 11.18
CA LEU A 95 -2.49 -6.76 10.51
C LEU A 95 -2.57 -5.52 9.62
N SER A 96 -2.11 -4.38 10.12
CA SER A 96 -2.09 -3.12 9.36
C SER A 96 -1.20 -3.22 8.13
N VAL A 97 -0.05 -3.87 8.27
CA VAL A 97 0.91 -4.08 7.18
C VAL A 97 0.32 -5.00 6.11
N ALA A 98 -0.47 -6.00 6.50
CA ALA A 98 -1.15 -6.85 5.52
C ALA A 98 -2.10 -6.02 4.65
N VAL A 99 -2.89 -5.12 5.26
CA VAL A 99 -3.78 -4.22 4.53
C VAL A 99 -2.98 -3.23 3.69
N LEU A 100 -1.92 -2.66 4.24
CA LEU A 100 -1.05 -1.72 3.52
C LEU A 100 -0.41 -2.39 2.30
N GLY A 101 0.12 -3.60 2.47
CA GLY A 101 0.73 -4.36 1.38
C GLY A 101 -0.26 -4.67 0.27
N ALA A 102 -1.45 -5.15 0.63
CA ALA A 102 -2.50 -5.42 -0.33
C ALA A 102 -2.92 -4.15 -1.07
N SER A 103 -3.05 -3.03 -0.36
CA SER A 103 -3.42 -1.74 -0.95
C SER A 103 -2.35 -1.23 -1.90
N ILE A 104 -1.08 -1.27 -1.50
CA ILE A 104 0.04 -0.82 -2.33
C ILE A 104 0.16 -1.69 -3.58
N GLY A 105 0.09 -3.01 -3.42
CA GLY A 105 0.20 -3.93 -4.55
C GLY A 105 -0.93 -3.75 -5.55
N ALA A 106 -2.16 -3.67 -5.06
CA ALA A 106 -3.33 -3.43 -5.90
C ALA A 106 -3.26 -2.06 -6.57
N LEU A 107 -2.83 -1.03 -5.85
CA LEU A 107 -2.67 0.31 -6.39
C LEU A 107 -1.61 0.35 -7.49
N ASP A 108 -0.52 -0.37 -7.31
CA ASP A 108 0.54 -0.45 -8.31
C ASP A 108 0.00 -0.97 -9.65
N VAL A 109 -0.79 -2.05 -9.61
CA VAL A 109 -1.44 -2.61 -10.80
C VAL A 109 -2.44 -1.62 -11.39
N ALA A 110 -3.30 -1.03 -10.55
CA ALA A 110 -4.37 -0.14 -11.02
C ALA A 110 -3.83 1.15 -11.63
N MET A 111 -2.86 1.79 -10.99
CA MET A 111 -2.32 3.06 -11.50
C MET A 111 -1.52 2.86 -12.77
N ASN A 112 -0.80 1.75 -12.91
CA ASN A 112 -0.08 1.44 -14.14
C ASN A 112 -1.05 1.13 -15.28
N GLY A 113 -2.15 0.42 -15.01
CA GLY A 113 -3.21 0.17 -15.98
C GLY A 113 -3.89 1.47 -16.42
N TRP A 114 -4.17 2.35 -15.48
CA TRP A 114 -4.76 3.65 -15.78
C TRP A 114 -3.78 4.53 -16.56
N GLY A 115 -2.51 4.54 -16.17
CA GLY A 115 -1.46 5.28 -16.86
C GLY A 115 -1.30 4.85 -18.30
N ALA A 116 -1.45 3.57 -18.60
CA ALA A 116 -1.37 3.03 -19.96
C ALA A 116 -2.52 3.51 -20.86
N GLU A 117 -3.69 3.86 -20.28
CA GLU A 117 -4.84 4.37 -21.02
C GLU A 117 -4.75 5.87 -21.32
N VAL A 118 -3.91 6.58 -20.60
CA VAL A 118 -3.75 8.03 -20.70
C VAL A 118 -2.57 8.38 -21.60
#